data_3957290d1a6c16ae9649354ea97a7b1b
#
_entry.id   3957290d1a6c16ae9649354ea97a7b1b
#
_cell.length_a   1.000
_cell.length_b   1.000
_cell.length_c   1.000
_cell.angle_alpha   90.00
_cell.angle_beta   90.00
_cell.angle_gamma   90.00
#
_symmetry.space_group_name_H-M   'P 1'
#
loop_
_entity.id
_entity.type
_entity.pdbx_description
1 polymer ?
#
loop_
_entity_poly.entity_id
_entity_poly.type
_entity_poly.pdbx_seq_one_letter_code
_entity_poly.pdbx_strand_id
1 'polypeptide(L)'
;MFPTTRLLRNQNTQFRQRGVVLVVSLVMLLVVTLIAVSSMQGTMLEEKMAGNTKDRNLAFQTTESALREAENYIEGIVSMGGFDGASGLFGLADAEPYYEVNTTWSDATQHVPATSDYGSYGKPQYYIKHFTTVAGTEGAMNMSGYGDNKGTGDVTIFKITARGTGGNADSAEVILRTHYGRIF
;
A
#
# COMPACT_ATOMS: atom_id res chain seq x y z
N MET A 1 38.61 -79.56 61.80
CA MET A 1 37.72 -79.68 60.62
C MET A 1 37.04 -78.33 60.42
N PHE A 2 37.59 -77.47 59.60
CA PHE A 2 37.09 -76.10 59.33
C PHE A 2 36.46 -76.03 57.92
N PRO A 3 35.26 -75.55 57.80
CA PRO A 3 34.63 -75.35 56.41
C PRO A 3 35.18 -74.13 55.76
N THR A 4 35.70 -74.24 54.56
CA THR A 4 36.14 -73.20 53.67
C THR A 4 34.92 -72.52 53.05
N THR A 5 34.62 -71.30 53.48
CA THR A 5 33.58 -70.46 52.90
C THR A 5 34.08 -69.90 51.55
N ARG A 6 33.51 -70.38 50.45
CA ARG A 6 33.76 -69.87 49.10
C ARG A 6 33.04 -68.52 48.91
N LEU A 7 33.80 -67.43 48.89
CA LEU A 7 33.28 -66.12 48.51
C LEU A 7 32.94 -66.13 47.01
N LEU A 8 31.67 -66.04 46.72
CA LEU A 8 31.19 -65.82 45.36
C LEU A 8 31.53 -64.36 44.90
N ARG A 9 32.55 -64.29 44.10
CA ARG A 9 32.97 -63.01 43.47
C ARG A 9 31.88 -62.59 42.43
N ASN A 10 31.02 -61.64 42.83
CA ASN A 10 30.05 -61.04 41.97
C ASN A 10 30.77 -60.26 40.85
N GLN A 11 30.82 -60.79 39.62
CA GLN A 11 31.36 -60.13 38.48
C GLN A 11 30.31 -59.20 37.97
N ASN A 12 30.37 -57.94 38.38
CA ASN A 12 29.63 -56.84 37.69
C ASN A 12 30.11 -56.75 36.25
N THR A 13 29.36 -57.32 35.33
CA THR A 13 29.50 -57.10 33.88
C THR A 13 29.14 -55.67 33.59
N GLN A 14 30.10 -54.76 33.61
CA GLN A 14 29.96 -53.43 33.09
C GLN A 14 29.76 -53.54 31.58
N PHE A 15 28.51 -53.44 31.12
CA PHE A 15 28.19 -53.30 29.73
C PHE A 15 28.91 -52.05 29.19
N ARG A 16 29.90 -52.25 28.34
CA ARG A 16 30.61 -51.18 27.63
C ARG A 16 29.67 -50.49 26.65
N GLN A 17 28.91 -49.52 27.12
CA GLN A 17 28.00 -48.67 26.31
C GLN A 17 28.76 -47.59 25.51
N ARG A 18 29.85 -47.92 24.85
CA ARG A 18 30.72 -46.95 24.17
C ARG A 18 30.20 -46.48 22.82
N GLY A 19 29.22 -47.15 22.18
CA GLY A 19 28.72 -46.80 20.84
C GLY A 19 27.36 -46.09 20.87
N VAL A 20 26.49 -46.39 21.83
CA VAL A 20 25.11 -45.89 21.89
C VAL A 20 25.04 -44.38 22.11
N VAL A 21 25.91 -43.83 22.95
CA VAL A 21 25.94 -42.39 23.25
C VAL A 21 26.25 -41.56 22.02
N LEU A 22 27.15 -42.04 21.17
CA LEU A 22 27.52 -41.33 19.94
C LEU A 22 26.32 -41.28 18.92
N VAL A 23 25.58 -42.39 18.80
CA VAL A 23 24.39 -42.46 17.94
C VAL A 23 23.27 -41.56 18.49
N VAL A 24 23.03 -41.59 19.80
CA VAL A 24 22.01 -40.72 20.42
C VAL A 24 22.39 -39.24 20.27
N SER A 25 23.65 -38.86 20.46
CA SER A 25 24.10 -37.49 20.29
C SER A 25 23.95 -37.02 18.85
N LEU A 26 24.21 -37.90 17.86
CA LEU A 26 24.04 -37.58 16.45
C LEU A 26 22.56 -37.39 16.08
N VAL A 27 21.67 -38.25 16.60
CA VAL A 27 20.21 -38.09 16.39
C VAL A 27 19.70 -36.81 17.05
N MET A 28 20.14 -36.49 18.27
CA MET A 28 19.79 -35.25 18.96
C MET A 28 20.27 -34.02 18.18
N LEU A 29 21.49 -34.03 17.66
CA LEU A 29 22.04 -32.98 16.85
C LEU A 29 21.18 -32.77 15.56
N LEU A 30 20.79 -33.89 14.91
CA LEU A 30 19.94 -33.84 13.72
C LEU A 30 18.56 -33.22 14.02
N VAL A 31 17.93 -33.61 15.13
CA VAL A 31 16.63 -33.04 15.53
C VAL A 31 16.74 -31.54 15.83
N VAL A 32 17.78 -31.14 16.58
CA VAL A 32 18.01 -29.72 16.90
C VAL A 32 18.28 -28.91 15.66
N THR A 33 19.05 -29.43 14.68
CA THR A 33 19.28 -28.72 13.42
C THR A 33 18.01 -28.58 12.57
N LEU A 34 17.15 -29.60 12.53
CA LEU A 34 15.84 -29.49 11.85
C LEU A 34 14.93 -28.44 12.46
N ILE A 35 14.87 -28.38 13.79
CA ILE A 35 14.08 -27.37 14.52
C ILE A 35 14.64 -25.97 14.23
N ALA A 36 15.97 -25.80 14.29
CA ALA A 36 16.61 -24.53 14.01
C ALA A 36 16.33 -24.03 12.60
N VAL A 37 16.45 -24.88 11.57
CA VAL A 37 16.15 -24.52 10.18
C VAL A 37 14.66 -24.16 9.99
N SER A 38 13.76 -24.93 10.59
CA SER A 38 12.33 -24.64 10.53
C SER A 38 11.97 -23.29 11.17
N SER A 39 12.59 -22.94 12.28
CA SER A 39 12.42 -21.66 12.96
C SER A 39 12.88 -20.48 12.10
N MET A 40 14.05 -20.62 11.42
CA MET A 40 14.56 -19.57 10.52
C MET A 40 13.63 -19.31 9.33
N GLN A 41 13.01 -20.34 8.77
CA GLN A 41 12.05 -20.20 7.67
C GLN A 41 10.81 -19.39 8.08
N GLY A 42 10.29 -19.61 9.28
CA GLY A 42 9.19 -18.84 9.84
C GLY A 42 9.52 -17.35 9.95
N THR A 43 10.67 -17.03 10.51
CA THR A 43 11.13 -15.63 10.68
C THR A 43 11.30 -14.92 9.33
N MET A 44 11.87 -15.61 8.33
CA MET A 44 12.02 -15.04 6.98
C MET A 44 10.66 -14.70 6.31
N LEU A 45 9.64 -15.54 6.53
CA LEU A 45 8.29 -15.27 6.02
C LEU A 45 7.64 -14.10 6.73
N GLU A 46 7.79 -13.99 8.04
CA GLU A 46 7.29 -12.87 8.84
C GLU A 46 7.94 -11.55 8.41
N GLU A 47 9.26 -11.54 8.18
CA GLU A 47 9.97 -10.37 7.70
C GLU A 47 9.49 -9.92 6.30
N LYS A 48 9.29 -10.87 5.38
CA LYS A 48 8.74 -10.56 4.04
C LYS A 48 7.32 -10.02 4.12
N MET A 49 6.46 -10.60 4.96
CA MET A 49 5.10 -10.10 5.15
C MET A 49 5.08 -8.71 5.79
N ALA A 50 5.93 -8.47 6.77
CA ALA A 50 6.08 -7.15 7.38
C ALA A 50 6.59 -6.11 6.37
N GLY A 51 7.58 -6.47 5.55
CA GLY A 51 8.09 -5.65 4.45
C GLY A 51 7.00 -5.28 3.44
N ASN A 52 6.24 -6.26 2.95
CA ASN A 52 5.15 -6.03 2.00
C ASN A 52 4.03 -5.16 2.60
N THR A 53 3.73 -5.34 3.89
CA THR A 53 2.74 -4.51 4.58
C THR A 53 3.22 -3.06 4.70
N LYS A 54 4.49 -2.87 5.04
CA LYS A 54 5.11 -1.54 5.10
C LYS A 54 5.08 -0.85 3.74
N ASP A 55 5.46 -1.55 2.67
CA ASP A 55 5.45 -1.03 1.30
C ASP A 55 4.05 -0.61 0.87
N ARG A 56 3.04 -1.44 1.15
CA ARG A 56 1.65 -1.12 0.83
C ARG A 56 1.14 0.09 1.62
N ASN A 57 1.48 0.19 2.90
CA ASN A 57 1.12 1.34 3.72
C ASN A 57 1.80 2.62 3.22
N LEU A 58 3.06 2.54 2.80
CA LEU A 58 3.77 3.67 2.20
C LEU A 58 3.10 4.11 0.90
N ALA A 59 2.80 3.17 -0.01
CA ALA A 59 2.08 3.46 -1.25
C ALA A 59 0.72 4.12 -0.98
N PHE A 60 -0.02 3.65 0.02
CA PHE A 60 -1.30 4.23 0.41
C PHE A 60 -1.14 5.67 0.92
N GLN A 61 -0.19 5.91 1.82
CA GLN A 61 0.06 7.25 2.38
C GLN A 61 0.50 8.25 1.30
N THR A 62 1.35 7.83 0.38
CA THR A 62 1.80 8.68 -0.73
C THR A 62 0.65 8.99 -1.68
N THR A 63 -0.21 8.02 -1.97
CA THR A 63 -1.41 8.24 -2.80
C THR A 63 -2.40 9.18 -2.13
N GLU A 64 -2.62 9.02 -0.83
CA GLU A 64 -3.50 9.92 -0.07
C GLU A 64 -2.96 11.36 -0.04
N SER A 65 -1.64 11.53 0.07
CA SER A 65 -1.05 12.85 -0.01
C SER A 65 -1.25 13.52 -1.37
N ALA A 66 -1.16 12.75 -2.46
CA ALA A 66 -1.45 13.24 -3.81
C ALA A 66 -2.92 13.62 -3.98
N LEU A 67 -3.84 12.86 -3.39
CA LEU A 67 -5.26 13.23 -3.37
C LEU A 67 -5.49 14.58 -2.68
N ARG A 68 -4.88 14.78 -1.52
CA ARG A 68 -4.99 16.04 -0.78
C ARG A 68 -4.36 17.21 -1.53
N GLU A 69 -3.27 16.98 -2.26
CA GLU A 69 -2.69 18.00 -3.12
C GLU A 69 -3.63 18.36 -4.28
N ALA A 70 -4.28 17.37 -4.88
CA ALA A 70 -5.29 17.59 -5.91
C ALA A 70 -6.53 18.33 -5.40
N GLU A 71 -6.99 18.04 -4.18
CA GLU A 71 -8.08 18.76 -3.51
C GLU A 71 -7.68 20.22 -3.26
N ASN A 72 -6.47 20.47 -2.74
CA ASN A 72 -5.94 21.81 -2.55
C ASN A 72 -5.81 22.57 -3.89
N TYR A 73 -5.42 21.88 -4.96
CA TYR A 73 -5.39 22.46 -6.29
C TYR A 73 -6.80 22.93 -6.72
N ILE A 74 -7.83 22.08 -6.54
CA ILE A 74 -9.22 22.44 -6.86
C ILE A 74 -9.68 23.64 -6.02
N GLU A 75 -9.32 23.72 -4.74
CA GLU A 75 -9.64 24.87 -3.90
C GLU A 75 -8.98 26.17 -4.37
N GLY A 76 -7.80 26.08 -4.95
CA GLY A 76 -7.03 27.23 -5.43
C GLY A 76 -7.44 27.78 -6.81
N ILE A 77 -8.15 27.01 -7.63
CA ILE A 77 -8.52 27.46 -8.99
C ILE A 77 -9.62 28.53 -8.96
N VAL A 78 -9.52 29.50 -9.84
CA VAL A 78 -10.50 30.60 -9.98
C VAL A 78 -11.49 30.34 -11.12
N SER A 79 -11.09 29.53 -12.10
CA SER A 79 -11.92 29.21 -13.26
C SER A 79 -11.62 27.82 -13.81
N MET A 80 -12.56 27.29 -14.58
CA MET A 80 -12.44 25.98 -15.23
C MET A 80 -11.59 25.99 -16.50
N GLY A 81 -11.01 27.13 -16.89
CA GLY A 81 -10.26 27.29 -18.16
C GLY A 81 -8.98 26.45 -18.24
N GLY A 82 -8.47 25.92 -17.13
CA GLY A 82 -7.32 25.02 -17.11
C GLY A 82 -7.66 23.53 -17.35
N PHE A 83 -8.95 23.19 -17.46
CA PHE A 83 -9.40 21.82 -17.73
C PHE A 83 -9.60 21.63 -19.23
N ASP A 84 -8.50 21.55 -19.97
CA ASP A 84 -8.43 21.50 -21.44
C ASP A 84 -8.10 20.10 -22.00
N GLY A 85 -8.13 19.08 -21.16
CA GLY A 85 -7.80 17.69 -21.55
C GLY A 85 -6.30 17.40 -21.58
N ALA A 86 -5.47 18.32 -21.10
CA ALA A 86 -4.03 18.15 -21.03
C ALA A 86 -3.50 18.26 -19.59
N SER A 87 -2.26 17.83 -19.38
CA SER A 87 -1.56 17.97 -18.09
C SER A 87 -2.33 17.43 -16.89
N GLY A 88 -3.05 16.31 -17.08
CA GLY A 88 -3.82 15.67 -16.02
C GLY A 88 -5.10 16.39 -15.60
N LEU A 89 -5.55 17.42 -16.34
CA LEU A 89 -6.75 18.20 -16.03
C LEU A 89 -7.77 18.03 -17.16
N PHE A 90 -8.82 17.25 -16.92
CA PHE A 90 -9.81 16.88 -17.94
C PHE A 90 -11.14 17.59 -17.69
N GLY A 91 -11.62 18.30 -18.70
CA GLY A 91 -12.91 18.98 -18.71
C GLY A 91 -14.09 18.00 -18.84
N LEU A 92 -15.32 18.53 -18.82
CA LEU A 92 -16.54 17.70 -18.87
C LEU A 92 -16.63 16.86 -20.16
N ALA A 93 -16.25 17.42 -21.29
CA ALA A 93 -16.31 16.76 -22.61
C ALA A 93 -15.15 15.79 -22.88
N ASP A 94 -14.06 15.89 -22.13
CA ASP A 94 -12.87 15.09 -22.37
C ASP A 94 -13.07 13.66 -21.88
N ALA A 95 -12.45 12.67 -22.54
CA ALA A 95 -12.45 11.30 -22.08
C ALA A 95 -11.59 11.16 -20.80
N GLU A 96 -12.08 10.40 -19.84
CA GLU A 96 -11.29 10.07 -18.64
C GLU A 96 -10.18 9.08 -19.03
N PRO A 97 -8.91 9.30 -18.61
CA PRO A 97 -7.84 8.32 -18.82
C PRO A 97 -8.13 7.01 -18.10
N TYR A 98 -7.68 5.91 -18.69
CA TYR A 98 -7.79 4.61 -18.05
C TYR A 98 -6.71 4.45 -16.97
N TYR A 99 -7.09 4.54 -15.71
CA TYR A 99 -6.19 4.48 -14.56
C TYR A 99 -5.48 3.12 -14.38
N GLU A 100 -6.02 2.05 -14.96
CA GLU A 100 -5.43 0.70 -14.90
C GLU A 100 -4.29 0.49 -15.90
N VAL A 101 -4.10 1.41 -16.84
CA VAL A 101 -3.12 1.27 -17.90
C VAL A 101 -1.88 2.12 -17.58
N ASN A 102 -0.71 1.50 -17.63
CA ASN A 102 0.55 2.17 -17.35
C ASN A 102 0.83 3.37 -18.26
N THR A 103 0.27 3.43 -19.46
CA THR A 103 0.43 4.58 -20.37
C THR A 103 -0.09 5.87 -19.76
N THR A 104 -1.19 5.84 -19.01
CA THR A 104 -1.73 7.02 -18.32
C THR A 104 -0.72 7.60 -17.32
N TRP A 105 0.05 6.76 -16.66
CA TRP A 105 1.00 7.16 -15.65
C TRP A 105 2.43 7.39 -16.16
N SER A 106 2.71 7.00 -17.38
CA SER A 106 3.99 7.25 -18.06
C SER A 106 3.94 8.47 -19.00
N ASP A 107 2.77 8.89 -19.44
CA ASP A 107 2.57 10.05 -20.29
C ASP A 107 2.36 11.31 -19.43
N ALA A 108 3.35 12.19 -19.43
CA ALA A 108 3.32 13.44 -18.66
C ALA A 108 2.16 14.38 -19.01
N THR A 109 1.46 14.14 -20.11
CA THR A 109 0.27 14.93 -20.49
C THR A 109 -1.02 14.45 -19.82
N GLN A 110 -1.00 13.22 -19.26
CA GLN A 110 -2.20 12.59 -18.71
C GLN A 110 -2.27 12.64 -17.17
N HIS A 111 -1.22 13.09 -16.51
CA HIS A 111 -1.19 13.18 -15.05
C HIS A 111 -0.40 14.40 -14.56
N VAL A 112 -0.61 14.75 -13.32
CA VAL A 112 0.18 15.74 -12.58
C VAL A 112 1.07 14.98 -11.58
N PRO A 113 2.40 15.17 -11.60
CA PRO A 113 3.25 14.66 -10.54
C PRO A 113 3.05 15.47 -9.27
N ALA A 114 2.78 14.82 -8.14
CA ALA A 114 2.65 15.50 -6.86
C ALA A 114 4.00 16.08 -6.40
N THR A 115 3.94 17.10 -5.57
CA THR A 115 5.12 17.83 -5.10
C THR A 115 5.89 17.01 -4.07
N SER A 116 5.20 16.29 -3.19
CA SER A 116 5.78 15.54 -2.08
C SER A 116 5.88 14.06 -2.37
N ASP A 117 7.08 13.51 -2.14
CA ASP A 117 7.30 12.08 -2.10
C ASP A 117 7.65 11.65 -0.67
N TYR A 118 6.96 10.92 0.03
CA TYR A 118 7.25 10.50 1.40
C TYR A 118 8.20 9.29 1.47
N GLY A 119 9.23 9.26 0.60
CA GLY A 119 10.19 8.16 0.49
C GLY A 119 9.67 7.01 -0.37
N SER A 120 8.70 7.26 -1.24
CA SER A 120 8.27 6.36 -2.30
C SER A 120 9.32 6.27 -3.41
N TYR A 121 9.30 5.20 -4.18
CA TYR A 121 10.24 5.00 -5.30
C TYR A 121 10.09 6.08 -6.39
N GLY A 122 8.88 6.58 -6.59
CA GLY A 122 8.58 7.65 -7.52
C GLY A 122 7.64 8.67 -6.90
N LYS A 123 7.57 9.87 -7.50
CA LYS A 123 6.59 10.85 -7.08
C LYS A 123 5.19 10.30 -7.31
N PRO A 124 4.28 10.41 -6.33
CA PRO A 124 2.90 10.05 -6.56
C PRO A 124 2.30 10.97 -7.64
N GLN A 125 1.33 10.47 -8.35
CA GLN A 125 0.76 11.10 -9.52
C GLN A 125 -0.75 11.16 -9.36
N TYR A 126 -1.38 12.20 -9.91
CA TYR A 126 -2.83 12.30 -9.92
C TYR A 126 -3.34 12.93 -11.22
N TYR A 127 -4.60 12.70 -11.53
CA TYR A 127 -5.32 13.48 -12.50
C TYR A 127 -6.71 13.86 -11.97
N ILE A 128 -7.24 14.96 -12.47
CA ILE A 128 -8.53 15.52 -12.07
C ILE A 128 -9.44 15.56 -13.29
N LYS A 129 -10.61 14.97 -13.16
CA LYS A 129 -11.67 15.00 -14.17
C LYS A 129 -12.85 15.81 -13.66
N HIS A 130 -13.26 16.82 -14.39
CA HIS A 130 -14.56 17.45 -14.17
C HIS A 130 -15.66 16.43 -14.50
N PHE A 131 -16.36 15.97 -13.48
CA PHE A 131 -17.35 14.90 -13.63
C PHE A 131 -18.72 15.41 -13.98
N THR A 132 -19.26 16.37 -13.22
CA THR A 132 -20.57 16.99 -13.44
C THR A 132 -20.69 18.29 -12.65
N THR A 133 -21.68 19.09 -13.00
CA THR A 133 -22.10 20.26 -12.21
C THR A 133 -23.54 20.04 -11.81
N VAL A 134 -23.83 20.16 -10.52
CA VAL A 134 -25.17 20.06 -9.95
C VAL A 134 -25.66 21.46 -9.65
N ALA A 135 -26.76 21.84 -10.26
CA ALA A 135 -27.38 23.15 -10.05
C ALA A 135 -27.81 23.30 -8.60
N GLY A 136 -27.40 24.39 -7.98
CA GLY A 136 -27.83 24.74 -6.63
C GLY A 136 -29.32 25.08 -6.57
N THR A 137 -29.96 24.76 -5.47
CA THR A 137 -31.40 25.04 -5.27
C THR A 137 -31.67 26.49 -4.83
N GLU A 138 -30.64 27.25 -4.49
CA GLU A 138 -30.77 28.62 -3.96
C GLU A 138 -30.98 29.69 -5.02
N GLY A 139 -31.57 29.44 -6.10
CA GLY A 139 -31.90 30.48 -7.09
C GLY A 139 -33.23 30.24 -7.80
N ALA A 140 -33.73 29.03 -7.70
CA ALA A 140 -34.89 28.61 -8.53
C ALA A 140 -36.25 29.14 -8.06
N MET A 141 -36.35 29.72 -6.86
CA MET A 141 -37.61 30.16 -6.27
C MET A 141 -37.66 31.66 -5.84
N ASN A 142 -36.64 32.44 -6.11
CA ASN A 142 -36.65 33.85 -5.73
C ASN A 142 -37.19 34.73 -6.87
N MET A 143 -38.50 35.00 -6.85
CA MET A 143 -39.16 35.87 -7.82
C MET A 143 -38.65 37.33 -7.80
N SER A 144 -37.82 37.73 -6.84
CA SER A 144 -37.21 39.05 -6.75
C SER A 144 -35.94 39.19 -7.63
N GLY A 145 -35.41 38.11 -8.19
CA GLY A 145 -34.22 38.07 -8.99
C GLY A 145 -34.48 37.76 -10.45
N TYR A 146 -35.59 38.21 -11.02
CA TYR A 146 -35.91 38.00 -12.42
C TYR A 146 -34.87 38.71 -13.32
N GLY A 147 -33.94 37.93 -13.88
CA GLY A 147 -32.83 38.37 -14.72
C GLY A 147 -31.43 38.26 -14.16
N ASP A 148 -31.27 37.90 -12.90
CA ASP A 148 -29.97 37.65 -12.28
C ASP A 148 -29.60 36.18 -12.41
N ASN A 149 -28.98 35.79 -13.51
CA ASN A 149 -28.35 34.49 -13.70
C ASN A 149 -27.09 34.34 -12.84
N LYS A 150 -27.19 34.69 -11.57
CA LYS A 150 -26.16 34.30 -10.60
C LYS A 150 -26.46 32.87 -10.17
N GLY A 151 -25.83 31.95 -10.83
CA GLY A 151 -25.70 30.57 -10.37
C GLY A 151 -24.96 30.52 -9.02
N THR A 152 -25.56 31.15 -8.02
CA THR A 152 -25.08 31.12 -6.64
C THR A 152 -25.47 29.77 -6.07
N GLY A 153 -24.55 28.85 -6.08
CA GLY A 153 -24.72 27.57 -5.43
C GLY A 153 -24.53 26.34 -6.32
N ASP A 154 -24.15 26.52 -7.58
CA ASP A 154 -23.83 25.37 -8.42
C ASP A 154 -22.60 24.64 -7.86
N VAL A 155 -22.78 23.35 -7.58
CA VAL A 155 -21.70 22.51 -7.10
C VAL A 155 -21.06 21.79 -8.27
N THR A 156 -19.83 22.12 -8.57
CA THR A 156 -19.02 21.38 -9.53
C THR A 156 -18.37 20.20 -8.85
N ILE A 157 -18.61 19.01 -9.36
CA ILE A 157 -18.06 17.75 -8.84
C ILE A 157 -16.89 17.33 -9.70
N PHE A 158 -15.76 17.14 -9.05
CA PHE A 158 -14.54 16.62 -9.64
C PHE A 158 -14.32 15.18 -9.22
N LYS A 159 -13.81 14.38 -10.13
CA LYS A 159 -13.30 13.04 -9.82
C LYS A 159 -11.79 13.10 -9.84
N ILE A 160 -11.17 12.77 -8.73
CA ILE A 160 -9.73 12.74 -8.57
C ILE A 160 -9.31 11.27 -8.55
N THR A 161 -8.30 10.94 -9.34
CA THR A 161 -7.65 9.63 -9.30
C THR A 161 -6.18 9.85 -9.04
N ALA A 162 -5.65 9.21 -8.01
CA ALA A 162 -4.25 9.31 -7.64
C ALA A 162 -3.61 7.94 -7.55
N ARG A 163 -2.32 7.87 -7.88
CA ARG A 163 -1.48 6.69 -7.85
C ARG A 163 -0.23 6.97 -7.03
N GLY A 164 0.12 6.03 -6.16
CA GLY A 164 1.38 6.06 -5.40
C GLY A 164 2.02 4.69 -5.37
N THR A 165 3.34 4.67 -5.20
CA THR A 165 4.16 3.47 -5.14
C THR A 165 4.85 3.35 -3.79
N GLY A 166 5.22 2.14 -3.39
CA GLY A 166 6.03 1.90 -2.20
C GLY A 166 7.50 2.32 -2.36
N GLY A 167 8.38 1.79 -1.54
CA GLY A 167 9.77 2.23 -1.44
C GLY A 167 10.73 1.74 -2.51
N ASN A 168 10.34 0.80 -3.39
CA ASN A 168 11.20 0.19 -4.40
C ASN A 168 10.51 0.13 -5.77
N ALA A 169 11.28 -0.15 -6.83
CA ALA A 169 10.77 -0.26 -8.20
C ALA A 169 9.67 -1.31 -8.38
N ASP A 170 9.79 -2.46 -7.69
CA ASP A 170 8.84 -3.58 -7.72
C ASP A 170 7.91 -3.60 -6.51
N SER A 171 7.76 -2.46 -5.84
CA SER A 171 6.94 -2.35 -4.63
C SER A 171 5.44 -2.27 -4.94
N ALA A 172 4.64 -2.33 -3.87
CA ALA A 172 3.20 -2.21 -3.97
C ALA A 172 2.80 -0.88 -4.63
N GLU A 173 1.81 -0.94 -5.50
CA GLU A 173 1.15 0.19 -6.12
C GLU A 173 -0.27 0.31 -5.55
N VAL A 174 -0.69 1.53 -5.25
CA VAL A 174 -2.03 1.84 -4.76
C VAL A 174 -2.63 2.95 -5.62
N ILE A 175 -3.87 2.73 -6.04
CA ILE A 175 -4.66 3.73 -6.75
C ILE A 175 -5.89 4.05 -5.91
N LEU A 176 -6.08 5.33 -5.63
CA LEU A 176 -7.25 5.84 -4.92
C LEU A 176 -8.07 6.75 -5.81
N ARG A 177 -9.37 6.70 -5.64
CA ARG A 177 -10.32 7.56 -6.37
C ARG A 177 -11.29 8.19 -5.40
N THR A 178 -11.52 9.50 -5.56
CA THR A 178 -12.47 10.26 -4.77
C THR A 178 -13.28 11.21 -5.63
N HIS A 179 -14.39 11.69 -5.09
CA HIS A 179 -15.17 12.78 -5.65
C HIS A 179 -15.09 13.97 -4.71
N TYR A 180 -14.80 15.12 -5.29
CA TYR A 180 -14.68 16.37 -4.55
C TYR A 180 -15.63 17.41 -5.16
N GLY A 181 -16.45 18.01 -4.33
CA GLY A 181 -17.42 19.03 -4.73
C GLY A 181 -16.97 20.44 -4.33
N ARG A 182 -17.01 21.38 -5.26
CA ARG A 182 -16.74 22.80 -4.98
C ARG A 182 -17.81 23.70 -5.56
N ILE A 183 -18.14 24.76 -4.86
CA ILE A 183 -19.01 25.84 -5.31
C ILE A 183 -18.14 26.92 -5.94
N PHE A 184 -18.48 27.36 -7.15
CA PHE A 184 -17.82 28.43 -7.89
C PHE A 184 -18.70 29.69 -7.94
#